data_f91ed00f3529db248160ef995b4c5bc6
#
_entry.id   f91ed00f3529db248160ef995b4c5bc6
#
_cell.length_a   1.000
_cell.length_b   1.000
_cell.length_c   1.000
_cell.angle_alpha   90.00
_cell.angle_beta   90.00
_cell.angle_gamma   90.00
#
_symmetry.space_group_name_H-M   'P 1'
#
loop_
_entity.id
_entity.type
_entity.pdbx_description
1 polymer ?
#
loop_
_entity_poly.entity_id
_entity_poly.type
_entity_poly.pdbx_seq_one_letter_code
_entity_poly.pdbx_strand_id
1 'polypeptide(L)'
;DPTTTYGYRMAQVEIYTTMLCPYCWRAKQLLEERGAQYREVDVMTDGKLRAEMRERAGGRTSVPQIFINGQHVGGCDDLYALDRAGKLQPLLEQAAS
;
A
#
# COMPACT_ATOMS: atom_id res chain seq x y z
N ASP A 1 23.13 0.76 -12.02
CA ASP A 1 23.12 0.86 -11.68
C ASP A 1 22.85 0.50 -11.85
N PRO A 2 22.96 0.59 -12.02
CA PRO A 2 22.66 0.61 -11.95
C PRO A 2 22.25 0.46 -12.29
N THR A 3 22.12 0.51 -12.44
CA THR A 3 21.76 0.70 -12.25
C THR A 3 21.20 0.51 -12.35
N THR A 4 21.11 0.20 -12.59
CA THR A 4 20.70 0.28 -12.16
C THR A 4 20.20 0.14 -11.91
N THR A 5 20.03 -0.22 -12.14
CA THR A 5 19.80 -0.20 -11.45
C THR A 5 19.72 0.05 -10.96
N TYR A 6 20.07 0.35 -10.94
CA TYR A 6 20.15 0.75 -10.17
C TYR A 6 19.61 1.53 -9.77
N GLY A 7 20.06 1.62 -9.44
CA GLY A 7 19.56 2.82 -8.90
C GLY A 7 18.13 3.23 -9.14
N TYR A 8 17.41 2.48 -9.85
CA TYR A 8 16.01 2.73 -10.07
C TYR A 8 15.23 2.48 -8.77
N ARG A 9 14.50 3.48 -8.32
CA ARG A 9 13.73 3.38 -7.07
C ARG A 9 12.26 3.46 -7.30
N MET A 10 11.54 2.53 -6.72
CA MET A 10 10.09 2.57 -6.65
C MET A 10 9.64 3.26 -5.36
N ALA A 11 8.39 3.64 -5.33
CA ALA A 11 7.78 4.20 -4.13
C ALA A 11 7.82 3.20 -2.98
N GLN A 12 7.83 3.73 -1.76
CA GLN A 12 7.65 2.91 -0.56
C GLN A 12 6.16 2.69 -0.35
N VAL A 13 5.75 1.44 -0.37
CA VAL A 13 4.34 1.07 -0.20
C VAL A 13 4.19 0.33 1.12
N GLU A 14 3.21 0.75 1.89
CA GLU A 14 2.85 0.08 3.14
C GLU A 14 1.40 -0.33 3.05
N ILE A 15 1.09 -1.54 3.51
CA ILE A 15 -0.27 -2.03 3.55
C ILE A 15 -0.55 -2.67 4.89
N TYR A 16 -1.59 -2.19 5.56
CA TYR A 16 -2.06 -2.75 6.82
C TYR A 16 -3.12 -3.80 6.51
N THR A 17 -2.96 -4.99 7.08
CA THR A 17 -3.79 -6.14 6.73
C THR A 17 -4.19 -6.93 7.97
N THR A 18 -5.11 -7.88 7.74
CA THR A 18 -5.32 -8.99 8.66
C THR A 18 -5.21 -10.28 7.87
N MET A 19 -5.02 -11.39 8.58
CA MET A 19 -4.73 -12.67 7.95
C MET A 19 -5.89 -13.18 7.08
N LEU A 20 -7.12 -13.00 7.55
CA LEU A 20 -8.30 -13.53 6.86
C LEU A 20 -9.08 -12.43 6.17
N CYS A 21 -8.44 -11.76 5.20
CA CYS A 21 -9.03 -10.62 4.53
C CYS A 21 -8.87 -10.77 3.01
N PRO A 22 -9.94 -11.16 2.31
CA PRO A 22 -9.87 -11.30 0.85
C PRO A 22 -9.49 -10.00 0.14
N TYR A 23 -9.97 -8.87 0.65
CA TYR A 23 -9.65 -7.58 0.04
C TYR A 23 -8.17 -7.22 0.22
N CYS A 24 -7.57 -7.61 1.35
CA CYS A 24 -6.14 -7.44 1.56
C CYS A 24 -5.36 -8.25 0.52
N TRP A 25 -5.77 -9.47 0.29
CA TRP A 25 -5.13 -10.33 -0.69
C TRP A 25 -5.22 -9.75 -2.09
N ARG A 26 -6.41 -9.25 -2.46
CA ARG A 26 -6.60 -8.65 -3.78
C ARG A 26 -5.76 -7.40 -3.96
N ALA A 27 -5.67 -6.57 -2.94
CA ALA A 27 -4.85 -5.36 -3.00
C ALA A 27 -3.37 -5.72 -3.18
N LYS A 28 -2.89 -6.71 -2.43
CA LYS A 28 -1.51 -7.16 -2.56
C LYS A 28 -1.24 -7.70 -3.96
N GLN A 29 -2.20 -8.43 -4.51
CA GLN A 29 -2.06 -8.98 -5.85
C GLN A 29 -1.90 -7.87 -6.89
N LEU A 30 -2.72 -6.84 -6.80
CA LEU A 30 -2.61 -5.72 -7.73
C LEU A 30 -1.25 -5.03 -7.62
N LEU A 31 -0.80 -4.79 -6.39
CA LEU A 31 0.51 -4.19 -6.19
C LEU A 31 1.62 -5.01 -6.84
N GLU A 32 1.55 -6.34 -6.67
CA GLU A 32 2.53 -7.23 -7.26
C GLU A 32 2.49 -7.20 -8.78
N GLU A 33 1.28 -7.17 -9.36
CA GLU A 33 1.12 -7.09 -10.81
C GLU A 33 1.69 -5.81 -11.39
N ARG A 34 1.68 -4.74 -10.62
CA ARG A 34 2.25 -3.46 -11.04
C ARG A 34 3.73 -3.32 -10.70
N GLY A 35 4.34 -4.38 -10.19
CA GLY A 35 5.78 -4.39 -9.91
C GLY A 35 6.16 -3.68 -8.63
N ALA A 36 5.21 -3.38 -7.78
CA ALA A 36 5.49 -2.70 -6.52
C ALA A 36 6.00 -3.67 -5.47
N GLN A 37 6.99 -3.22 -4.70
CA GLN A 37 7.36 -3.89 -3.47
C GLN A 37 6.66 -3.18 -2.33
N TYR A 38 6.16 -3.94 -1.37
CA TYR A 38 5.41 -3.35 -0.28
C TYR A 38 5.80 -4.00 1.05
N ARG A 39 5.60 -3.23 2.10
CA ARG A 39 5.74 -3.70 3.47
C ARG A 39 4.35 -3.99 4.02
N GLU A 40 4.13 -5.20 4.44
CA GLU A 40 2.87 -5.60 5.01
C GLU A 40 2.92 -5.50 6.53
N VAL A 41 1.91 -4.86 7.12
CA VAL A 41 1.80 -4.70 8.56
C VAL A 41 0.53 -5.41 9.01
N ASP A 42 0.69 -6.51 9.73
CA ASP A 42 -0.44 -7.29 10.23
C ASP A 42 -0.95 -6.63 11.51
N VAL A 43 -2.23 -6.24 11.50
CA VAL A 43 -2.85 -5.57 12.65
C VAL A 43 -3.84 -6.48 13.36
N MET A 44 -3.87 -7.76 13.01
CA MET A 44 -4.88 -8.67 13.53
C MET A 44 -4.81 -8.81 15.06
N THR A 45 -3.60 -8.93 15.58
CA THR A 45 -3.41 -9.17 17.01
C THR A 45 -2.66 -8.06 17.72
N ASP A 46 -2.42 -6.93 17.05
CA ASP A 46 -1.63 -5.85 17.62
C ASP A 46 -2.47 -4.58 17.67
N GLY A 47 -2.94 -4.26 18.87
CA GLY A 47 -3.80 -3.10 19.07
C GLY A 47 -3.09 -1.78 18.83
N LYS A 48 -1.78 -1.74 19.07
CA LYS A 48 -1.00 -0.51 18.82
C LYS A 48 -0.88 -0.23 17.33
N LEU A 49 -0.59 -1.27 16.55
CA LEU A 49 -0.50 -1.12 15.10
C LEU A 49 -1.85 -0.77 14.50
N ARG A 50 -2.93 -1.35 15.04
CA ARG A 50 -4.27 -1.02 14.56
C ARG A 50 -4.61 0.44 14.87
N ALA A 51 -4.24 0.92 16.04
CA ALA A 51 -4.47 2.32 16.41
C ALA A 51 -3.66 3.26 15.51
N GLU A 52 -2.42 2.89 15.22
CA GLU A 52 -1.57 3.65 14.29
C GLU A 52 -2.21 3.72 12.91
N MET A 53 -2.69 2.58 12.42
CA MET A 53 -3.40 2.53 11.12
C MET A 53 -4.57 3.48 11.11
N ARG A 54 -5.42 3.40 12.14
CA ARG A 54 -6.62 4.23 12.21
C ARG A 54 -6.27 5.70 12.20
N GLU A 55 -5.25 6.09 12.95
CA GLU A 55 -4.83 7.49 13.00
C GLU A 55 -4.33 7.96 11.64
N ARG A 56 -3.49 7.16 11.00
CA ARG A 56 -2.94 7.50 9.69
C ARG A 56 -4.02 7.51 8.60
N ALA A 57 -5.07 6.72 8.77
CA ALA A 57 -6.12 6.56 7.77
C ALA A 57 -7.30 7.51 8.00
N GLY A 58 -7.10 8.57 8.80
CA GLY A 58 -8.16 9.56 9.03
C GLY A 58 -9.36 9.01 9.78
N GLY A 59 -9.14 8.00 10.61
CA GLY A 59 -10.19 7.39 11.42
C GLY A 59 -10.75 6.11 10.86
N ARG A 60 -10.35 5.71 9.65
CA ARG A 60 -10.83 4.45 9.06
C ARG A 60 -10.22 3.26 9.78
N THR A 61 -11.05 2.26 10.04
CA THR A 61 -10.67 1.08 10.80
C THR A 61 -10.65 -0.20 9.97
N SER A 62 -11.12 -0.14 8.75
CA SER A 62 -11.17 -1.31 7.88
C SER A 62 -9.80 -1.65 7.31
N VAL A 63 -9.63 -2.90 6.92
CA VAL A 63 -8.42 -3.35 6.21
C VAL A 63 -8.84 -3.81 4.82
N PRO A 64 -7.96 -3.67 3.82
CA PRO A 64 -6.62 -3.10 3.93
C PRO A 64 -6.63 -1.58 4.01
N GLN A 65 -5.54 -1.01 4.52
CA GLN A 65 -5.28 0.42 4.39
C GLN A 65 -3.91 0.57 3.78
N ILE A 66 -3.82 1.31 2.69
CA ILE A 66 -2.63 1.36 1.84
C ILE A 66 -2.06 2.77 1.84
N PHE A 67 -0.74 2.85 1.93
CA PHE A 67 -0.02 4.13 1.92
C PHE A 67 1.10 4.04 0.90
N ILE A 68 1.24 5.07 0.07
CA ILE A 68 2.32 5.16 -0.92
C ILE A 68 3.12 6.40 -0.59
N ASN A 69 4.40 6.21 -0.28
CA ASN A 69 5.30 7.28 0.17
C ASN A 69 4.70 8.06 1.33
N GLY A 70 4.06 7.34 2.25
CA GLY A 70 3.43 7.95 3.43
C GLY A 70 2.07 8.57 3.19
N GLN A 71 1.61 8.63 1.95
CA GLN A 71 0.34 9.24 1.60
C GLN A 71 -0.76 8.19 1.60
N HIS A 72 -1.85 8.50 2.28
CA HIS A 72 -2.97 7.57 2.42
C HIS A 72 -3.70 7.39 1.09
N VAL A 73 -3.74 6.16 0.59
CA VAL A 73 -4.52 5.82 -0.59
C VAL A 73 -5.92 5.37 -0.20
N GLY A 74 -6.00 4.51 0.81
CA GLY A 74 -7.26 3.97 1.27
C GLY A 74 -7.27 2.46 1.22
N GLY A 75 -8.42 1.89 0.91
CA GLY A 75 -8.60 0.46 0.87
C GLY A 75 -8.42 -0.13 -0.52
N CYS A 76 -8.86 -1.37 -0.67
CA CYS A 76 -8.75 -2.10 -1.93
C CYS A 76 -9.46 -1.38 -3.07
N ASP A 77 -10.69 -0.91 -2.81
CA ASP A 77 -11.46 -0.22 -3.86
C ASP A 77 -10.78 1.05 -4.31
N ASP A 78 -10.20 1.78 -3.35
CA ASP A 78 -9.48 3.02 -3.67
C ASP A 78 -8.25 2.73 -4.53
N LEU A 79 -7.55 1.65 -4.22
CA LEU A 79 -6.37 1.26 -4.99
C LEU A 79 -6.75 0.89 -6.42
N TYR A 80 -7.81 0.10 -6.59
CA TYR A 80 -8.28 -0.28 -7.91
C TYR A 80 -8.78 0.92 -8.71
N ALA A 81 -9.42 1.89 -8.03
CA ALA A 81 -9.89 3.11 -8.69
C ALA A 81 -8.72 3.91 -9.24
N LEU A 82 -7.63 4.04 -8.47
CA LEU A 82 -6.43 4.70 -8.96
C LEU A 82 -5.86 3.98 -10.18
N ASP A 83 -5.85 2.66 -10.12
CA ASP A 83 -5.32 1.87 -11.22
C ASP A 83 -6.12 2.08 -12.50
N ARG A 84 -7.45 2.03 -12.39
CA ARG A 84 -8.33 2.23 -13.55
C ARG A 84 -8.19 3.63 -14.13
N ALA A 85 -7.92 4.60 -13.29
CA ALA A 85 -7.74 5.99 -13.75
C ALA A 85 -6.36 6.26 -14.34
N GLY A 86 -5.48 5.25 -14.34
CA GLY A 86 -4.12 5.42 -14.84
C GLY A 86 -3.22 6.19 -13.91
N LYS A 87 -3.60 6.32 -12.63
CA LYS A 87 -2.86 7.13 -11.66
C LYS A 87 -2.00 6.30 -10.72
N LEU A 88 -2.23 4.99 -10.66
CA LEU A 88 -1.47 4.16 -9.72
C LEU A 88 -0.02 4.01 -10.15
N GLN A 89 0.22 3.67 -11.40
CA GLN A 89 1.59 3.44 -11.88
C GLN A 89 2.50 4.65 -11.67
N PRO A 90 2.05 5.88 -12.02
CA PRO A 90 2.89 7.04 -11.74
C PRO A 90 3.23 7.21 -10.27
N LEU A 91 2.28 6.92 -9.38
CA LEU A 91 2.56 6.99 -7.94
C LEU A 91 3.60 5.97 -7.51
N LEU A 92 3.50 4.75 -8.05
CA LEU A 92 4.43 3.68 -7.70
C LEU A 92 5.83 3.96 -8.22
N GLU A 93 5.95 4.75 -9.27
CA GLU A 93 7.24 5.08 -9.87
C GLU A 93 7.90 6.29 -9.22
N GLN A 94 7.20 6.99 -8.32
CA GLN A 94 7.81 8.08 -7.59
C GLN A 94 8.76 7.51 -6.54
N ALA A 95 10.00 7.98 -6.58
CA ALA A 95 10.96 7.54 -5.58
C ALA A 95 10.55 8.04 -4.21
N ALA A 96 10.84 7.24 -3.19
CA ALA A 96 10.63 7.67 -1.81
C ALA A 96 11.58 8.81 -1.49
N SER A 97 11.07 9.82 -0.79
CA SER A 97 11.89 10.96 -0.40
C SER A 97 12.50 10.75 0.98
#